data_ea04a6fb9045dfe3ee3727c882252033
#
_entry.id   ea04a6fb9045dfe3ee3727c882252033
#
_cell.length_a   1.000
_cell.length_b   1.000
_cell.length_c   1.000
_cell.angle_alpha   90.00
_cell.angle_beta   90.00
_cell.angle_gamma   90.00
#
_symmetry.space_group_name_H-M   'P 1'
#
loop_
_entity.id
_entity.type
_entity.pdbx_description
1 polymer ?
#
loop_
_entity_poly.entity_id
_entity_poly.type
_entity_poly.pdbx_seq_one_letter_code
_entity_poly.pdbx_strand_id
1 'polypeptide(L)' 'MSVGSIISGRKPVIGVSGESLVRAIVALLHQHRIGAVLVMDGSAIRGIVSERDIAAGLHTHGAAILDTPAADVMTS' A
#
# COMPACT_ATOMS: atom_id res chain seq x y z
N MET A 1 -14.69 -0.08 21.92
CA MET A 1 -14.38 -0.03 21.35
C MET A 1 -14.79 -0.01 20.58
N SER A 2 -15.16 -0.16 20.89
CA SER A 2 -15.43 0.45 19.68
C SER A 2 -15.17 -0.47 18.57
N VAL A 3 -15.36 0.05 17.43
CA VAL A 3 -14.98 -0.65 16.24
C VAL A 3 -13.55 -1.13 16.33
N GLY A 4 -12.70 -0.34 16.91
CA GLY A 4 -11.34 -0.73 17.09
C GLY A 4 -11.20 -2.01 17.85
N SER A 5 -12.06 -2.22 18.83
CA SER A 5 -12.02 -3.44 19.58
C SER A 5 -12.45 -4.61 18.76
N ILE A 6 -13.39 -4.41 17.88
CA ILE A 6 -13.87 -5.47 17.01
C ILE A 6 -12.78 -5.96 16.10
N ILE A 7 -11.93 -5.05 15.66
CA ILE A 7 -10.85 -5.41 14.79
C ILE A 7 -9.54 -5.57 15.52
N SER A 8 -9.59 -5.62 16.83
CA SER A 8 -8.38 -5.81 17.59
C SER A 8 -7.77 -7.15 17.23
N GLY A 9 -6.49 -7.20 17.09
CA GLY A 9 -5.78 -8.34 16.58
C GLY A 9 -5.63 -8.32 15.07
N ARG A 10 -6.37 -7.48 14.38
CA ARG A 10 -6.21 -7.29 12.94
C ARG A 10 -5.36 -6.07 12.70
N LYS A 11 -4.73 -6.06 11.57
CA LYS A 11 -3.90 -4.92 11.18
C LYS A 11 -4.78 -3.82 10.61
N PRO A 12 -4.39 -2.56 10.78
CA PRO A 12 -5.18 -1.46 10.24
C PRO A 12 -5.21 -1.50 8.71
N VAL A 13 -6.27 -0.92 8.16
CA VAL A 13 -6.37 -0.70 6.73
C VAL A 13 -5.90 0.72 6.46
N ILE A 14 -4.86 0.85 5.66
CA ILE A 14 -4.26 2.14 5.35
C ILE A 14 -4.55 2.48 3.89
N GLY A 15 -4.99 3.71 3.65
CA GLY A 15 -5.20 4.22 2.30
C GLY A 15 -4.13 5.22 1.93
N VAL A 16 -3.72 5.20 0.67
CA VAL A 16 -2.76 6.16 0.12
C VAL A 16 -3.32 6.70 -1.18
N SER A 17 -2.82 7.85 -1.65
CA SER A 17 -3.21 8.37 -2.96
C SER A 17 -2.44 7.64 -4.05
N GLY A 18 -2.97 7.71 -5.28
CA GLY A 18 -2.28 7.11 -6.42
C GLY A 18 -0.94 7.76 -6.72
N GLU A 19 -0.71 8.96 -6.20
CA GLU A 19 0.54 9.68 -6.40
C GLU A 19 1.60 9.34 -5.33
N SER A 20 1.21 8.61 -4.30
CA SER A 20 2.15 8.19 -3.25
C SER A 20 3.20 7.29 -3.86
N LEU A 21 4.47 7.56 -3.55
CA LEU A 21 5.55 6.76 -4.10
C LEU A 21 5.67 5.43 -3.37
N VAL A 22 6.13 4.42 -4.08
CA VAL A 22 6.30 3.08 -3.50
C VAL A 22 7.19 3.13 -2.26
N ARG A 23 8.23 4.00 -2.25
CA ARG A 23 9.10 4.10 -1.07
C ARG A 23 8.31 4.51 0.19
N ALA A 24 7.32 5.37 0.05
CA ALA A 24 6.48 5.77 1.17
C ALA A 24 5.58 4.62 1.60
N ILE A 25 5.10 3.84 0.63
CA ILE A 25 4.27 2.67 0.93
C ILE A 25 5.09 1.62 1.70
N VAL A 26 6.32 1.39 1.28
CA VAL A 26 7.20 0.44 1.99
C VAL A 26 7.35 0.84 3.45
N ALA A 27 7.53 2.14 3.72
CA ALA A 27 7.62 2.61 5.08
C ALA A 27 6.34 2.33 5.88
N LEU A 28 5.18 2.54 5.26
CA LEU A 28 3.90 2.27 5.91
C LEU A 28 3.71 0.78 6.21
N LEU A 29 4.06 -0.06 5.25
CA LEU A 29 3.96 -1.51 5.45
C LEU A 29 4.80 -1.95 6.63
N HIS A 30 6.00 -1.40 6.72
CA HIS A 30 6.91 -1.73 7.81
C HIS A 30 6.40 -1.19 9.15
N GLN A 31 6.02 0.10 9.19
CA GLN A 31 5.57 0.74 10.41
C GLN A 31 4.35 0.08 11.01
N HIS A 32 3.41 -0.30 10.17
CA HIS A 32 2.13 -0.85 10.62
C HIS A 32 2.09 -2.36 10.57
N ARG A 33 3.17 -3.00 10.10
CA ARG A 33 3.27 -4.46 9.99
C ARG A 33 2.11 -5.03 9.20
N ILE A 34 1.83 -4.42 8.06
CA ILE A 34 0.76 -4.83 7.16
C ILE A 34 1.34 -5.26 5.83
N GLY A 35 0.59 -6.02 5.07
CA GLY A 35 1.05 -6.57 3.80
C GLY A 35 0.56 -5.82 2.57
N ALA A 36 -0.32 -4.85 2.74
CA ALA A 36 -0.88 -4.11 1.62
C ALA A 36 -1.52 -2.82 2.07
N VAL A 37 -1.64 -1.88 1.13
CA VAL A 37 -2.36 -0.62 1.34
C VAL A 37 -3.38 -0.47 0.22
N LEU A 38 -4.44 0.28 0.49
CA LEU A 38 -5.43 0.62 -0.54
C LEU A 38 -5.00 1.90 -1.23
N VAL A 39 -5.20 1.95 -2.55
CA VAL A 39 -4.99 3.16 -3.32
C VAL A 39 -6.33 3.84 -3.49
N MET A 40 -6.44 5.05 -3.00
CA MET A 40 -7.71 5.78 -2.91
C MET A 40 -7.69 7.01 -3.80
N ASP A 41 -8.89 7.36 -4.27
CA ASP A 41 -9.12 8.63 -4.95
C ASP A 41 -10.31 9.24 -4.22
N GLY A 42 -10.03 10.16 -3.28
CA GLY A 42 -11.05 10.64 -2.38
C GLY A 42 -11.55 9.48 -1.52
N SER A 43 -12.83 9.18 -1.60
CA SER A 43 -13.42 8.05 -0.86
C SER A 43 -13.52 6.79 -1.72
N ALA A 44 -13.10 6.84 -2.98
CA ALA A 44 -13.20 5.69 -3.87
C ALA A 44 -11.91 4.87 -3.82
N ILE A 45 -12.05 3.55 -3.76
CA ILE A 45 -10.91 2.64 -3.82
C ILE A 45 -10.59 2.39 -5.28
N ARG A 46 -9.34 2.66 -5.67
CA ARG A 46 -8.88 2.45 -7.04
C ARG A 46 -8.16 1.12 -7.21
N GLY A 47 -7.47 0.68 -6.20
CA GLY A 47 -6.71 -0.55 -6.29
C GLY A 47 -6.00 -0.84 -4.98
N ILE A 48 -5.07 -1.77 -5.03
CA ILE A 48 -4.31 -2.21 -3.87
C ILE A 48 -2.85 -2.37 -4.27
N VAL A 49 -1.95 -2.02 -3.36
CA VAL A 49 -0.52 -2.31 -3.54
C VAL A 49 -0.11 -3.22 -2.41
N SER A 50 0.36 -4.41 -2.76
CA SER A 50 0.79 -5.41 -1.80
C SER A 50 2.30 -5.57 -1.81
N GLU A 51 2.82 -6.26 -0.82
CA GLU A 51 4.24 -6.62 -0.79
C GLU A 51 4.63 -7.38 -2.05
N ARG A 52 3.72 -8.22 -2.56
CA ARG A 52 3.97 -8.96 -3.79
C ARG A 52 4.14 -8.03 -4.99
N ASP A 53 3.29 -6.99 -5.08
CA ASP A 53 3.40 -6.02 -6.17
C ASP A 53 4.74 -5.30 -6.13
N ILE A 54 5.19 -4.96 -4.93
CA ILE A 54 6.47 -4.30 -4.74
C ILE A 54 7.61 -5.23 -5.09
N ALA A 55 7.55 -6.48 -4.65
CA ALA A 55 8.58 -7.46 -4.96
C ALA A 55 8.68 -7.70 -6.47
N ALA A 56 7.54 -7.80 -7.14
CA ALA A 56 7.51 -7.96 -8.60
C ALA A 56 8.13 -6.75 -9.29
N GLY A 57 7.80 -5.55 -8.80
CA GLY A 57 8.37 -4.32 -9.35
C GLY A 57 9.87 -4.23 -9.16
N LEU A 58 10.36 -4.63 -8.00
CA LEU A 58 11.80 -4.67 -7.73
C LEU A 58 12.50 -5.65 -8.65
N HIS A 59 11.90 -6.80 -8.90
CA HIS A 59 12.47 -7.80 -9.80
C HIS A 59 12.56 -7.26 -11.24
N THR A 60 11.52 -6.57 -11.68
CA THR A 60 11.42 -6.10 -13.07
C THR A 60 12.20 -4.81 -13.31
N HIS A 61 12.11 -3.87 -12.38
CA HIS A 61 12.63 -2.50 -12.56
C HIS A 61 13.75 -2.13 -11.62
N GLY A 62 14.08 -2.98 -10.66
CA GLY A 62 15.08 -2.66 -9.66
C GLY A 62 14.64 -1.51 -8.76
N ALA A 63 15.61 -0.79 -8.21
CA ALA A 63 15.34 0.25 -7.24
C ALA A 63 14.50 1.41 -7.78
N ALA A 64 14.38 1.55 -9.08
CA ALA A 64 13.56 2.59 -9.68
C ALA A 64 12.09 2.47 -9.27
N ILE A 65 11.65 1.26 -8.87
CA ILE A 65 10.27 1.07 -8.42
C ILE A 65 9.95 1.93 -7.20
N LEU A 66 10.94 2.24 -6.38
CA LEU A 66 10.73 3.01 -5.16
C LEU A 66 10.29 4.44 -5.44
N ASP A 67 10.59 4.97 -6.61
CA ASP A 67 10.20 6.32 -7.02
C ASP A 67 9.01 6.31 -7.98
N THR A 68 8.31 5.19 -8.06
CA THR A 68 7.16 5.03 -8.93
C THR A 68 5.88 5.28 -8.12
N PRO A 69 4.89 5.99 -8.70
CA PRO A 69 3.63 6.21 -8.00
C PRO A 69 2.82 4.93 -7.80
N ALA A 70 2.05 4.90 -6.73
CA ALA A 70 1.21 3.75 -6.41
C ALA A 70 0.29 3.35 -7.56
N ALA A 71 -0.24 4.34 -8.27
CA ALA A 71 -1.16 4.09 -9.38
C ALA A 71 -0.53 3.25 -10.48
N ASP A 72 0.80 3.30 -10.61
CA ASP A 72 1.51 2.57 -11.67
C ASP A 72 1.84 1.14 -11.28
N VAL A 73 1.73 0.80 -10.02
CA VAL A 73 2.07 -0.55 -9.54
C VAL A 73 0.89 -1.29 -8.92
N MET A 74 -0.20 -0.59 -8.65
CA MET A 74 -1.37 -1.20 -7.99
C MET A 74 -2.02 -2.26 -8.87
N THR A 75 -2.70 -3.18 -8.20
CA THR A 75 -3.62 -4.11 -8.84
C THR A 75 -5.02 -3.54 -8.65
N SER A 76 -5.72 -3.33 -9.73
CA SER A 76 -7.07 -2.74 -9.67
C SER A 76 -8.16 -3.78 -9.73
#